data_077588d6f0730b0ac1f8ae4d4f5055fb
#
_entry.id   077588d6f0730b0ac1f8ae4d4f5055fb
#
_cell.length_a   1.000
_cell.length_b   1.000
_cell.length_c   1.000
_cell.angle_alpha   90.00
_cell.angle_beta   90.00
_cell.angle_gamma   90.00
#
_symmetry.space_group_name_H-M   'P 1'
#
loop_
_entity.id
_entity.type
_entity.pdbx_description
1 polymer ?
#
loop_
_entity_poly.entity_id
_entity_poly.type
_entity_poly.pdbx_seq_one_letter_code
_entity_poly.pdbx_strand_id
1 'polypeptide(L)'
;MNKLEYIPGYSKSYLHRFIILAWINNLDIVIKNFTPSDDVFATLNALYDSYKIIGGDLYLKKSDRVFRDQIYVCESGSTLRFLIPLMLVAQENKEITFITKGRLANRPLKVFKNLIEDEGGSFDIVNQKIRIRGKLGLKSYLISTEESSQFVSAMLMAGQKKFDVSYQADKSSQYIEITKDAIDIFKSKPAKVYVPVDMSNYSLFYALYKKNFIDKITPPVARCQKDRVFIDYVNNLQGTYNLKNSIDLAPMLAAYLSTVDGVFTISGLENLKHKESNRLREILRVLKFFHVDCGTNGRDQIYIRGNDEKKKISGSIKVTDHRICHMILFLKIYHNSDLKIKGLESLKKSDYNIYNYFKRYFDVYLR
;
A
#
# COMPACT_ATOMS: atom_id res chain seq x y z
N MET A 1 26.20 5.16 -17.25
CA MET A 1 25.53 4.53 -16.09
C MET A 1 25.38 3.05 -16.35
N ASN A 2 25.72 2.20 -15.37
CA ASN A 2 25.41 0.77 -15.49
C ASN A 2 23.87 0.60 -15.46
N LYS A 3 23.39 -0.35 -16.26
CA LYS A 3 21.96 -0.65 -16.33
C LYS A 3 21.46 -1.18 -14.97
N LEU A 4 20.25 -0.80 -14.62
CA LEU A 4 19.56 -1.31 -13.45
C LEU A 4 18.91 -2.66 -13.76
N GLU A 5 18.72 -3.46 -12.73
CA GLU A 5 17.98 -4.72 -12.82
C GLU A 5 16.56 -4.57 -12.31
N TYR A 6 15.64 -5.32 -12.90
CA TYR A 6 14.29 -5.43 -12.38
C TYR A 6 14.27 -6.36 -11.17
N ILE A 7 13.83 -5.82 -10.04
CA ILE A 7 13.64 -6.58 -8.80
C ILE A 7 12.13 -6.81 -8.60
N PRO A 8 11.64 -8.05 -8.73
CA PRO A 8 10.23 -8.33 -8.53
C PRO A 8 9.85 -8.13 -7.05
N GLY A 9 8.88 -7.26 -6.82
CA GLY A 9 8.19 -7.11 -5.54
C GLY A 9 6.79 -7.72 -5.64
N TYR A 10 6.37 -8.45 -4.60
CA TYR A 10 5.06 -9.09 -4.60
C TYR A 10 4.06 -8.32 -3.74
N SER A 11 2.78 -8.42 -4.11
CA SER A 11 1.72 -7.52 -3.63
C SER A 11 1.51 -7.57 -2.12
N LYS A 12 1.91 -6.49 -1.44
CA LYS A 12 1.62 -6.27 -0.03
C LYS A 12 0.11 -6.38 0.27
N SER A 13 -0.72 -5.89 -0.64
CA SER A 13 -2.18 -5.93 -0.51
C SER A 13 -2.75 -7.36 -0.50
N TYR A 14 -2.18 -8.28 -1.29
CA TYR A 14 -2.52 -9.70 -1.23
C TYR A 14 -1.93 -10.37 0.01
N LEU A 15 -0.68 -10.07 0.37
CA LEU A 15 -0.01 -10.66 1.53
C LEU A 15 -0.79 -10.45 2.83
N HIS A 16 -1.22 -9.23 3.13
CA HIS A 16 -2.06 -8.97 4.30
C HIS A 16 -3.31 -9.85 4.32
N ARG A 17 -4.00 -9.96 3.18
CA ARG A 17 -5.24 -10.74 3.05
C ARG A 17 -4.99 -12.23 3.20
N PHE A 18 -3.97 -12.76 2.55
CA PHE A 18 -3.62 -14.18 2.63
C PHE A 18 -3.24 -14.60 4.05
N ILE A 19 -2.46 -13.78 4.77
CA ILE A 19 -2.09 -14.03 6.16
C ILE A 19 -3.33 -14.03 7.07
N ILE A 20 -4.20 -13.03 6.92
CA ILE A 20 -5.43 -12.91 7.70
C ILE A 20 -6.39 -14.06 7.39
N LEU A 21 -6.59 -14.39 6.11
CA LEU A 21 -7.48 -15.47 5.71
C LEU A 21 -6.95 -16.85 6.11
N ALA A 22 -5.64 -17.06 6.11
CA ALA A 22 -5.01 -18.26 6.66
C ALA A 22 -5.31 -18.40 8.16
N TRP A 23 -5.20 -17.29 8.90
CA TRP A 23 -5.53 -17.25 10.33
C TRP A 23 -7.02 -17.52 10.58
N ILE A 24 -7.95 -16.86 9.85
CA ILE A 24 -9.41 -17.04 9.97
C ILE A 24 -9.81 -18.49 9.70
N ASN A 25 -9.27 -19.08 8.63
CA ASN A 25 -9.61 -20.43 8.19
C ASN A 25 -8.83 -21.54 8.91
N ASN A 26 -7.96 -21.20 9.87
CA ASN A 26 -7.18 -22.13 10.69
C ASN A 26 -6.35 -23.10 9.82
N LEU A 27 -5.52 -22.59 8.92
CA LEU A 27 -4.79 -23.36 7.93
C LEU A 27 -3.31 -23.49 8.23
N ASP A 28 -2.76 -24.68 7.92
CA ASP A 28 -1.35 -24.83 7.61
C ASP A 28 -1.15 -24.49 6.12
N ILE A 29 -0.33 -23.49 5.80
CA ILE A 29 -0.25 -22.97 4.43
C ILE A 29 1.15 -22.47 4.07
N VAL A 30 1.51 -22.61 2.80
CA VAL A 30 2.68 -21.97 2.20
C VAL A 30 2.23 -20.81 1.31
N ILE A 31 2.65 -19.61 1.64
CA ILE A 31 2.44 -18.40 0.82
C ILE A 31 3.70 -18.16 0.01
N LYS A 32 3.62 -18.50 -1.28
CA LYS A 32 4.72 -18.36 -2.25
C LYS A 32 4.90 -16.91 -2.68
N ASN A 33 6.12 -16.54 -3.04
CA ASN A 33 6.45 -15.20 -3.48
C ASN A 33 6.23 -14.15 -2.36
N PHE A 34 6.79 -14.42 -1.19
CA PHE A 34 6.70 -13.51 -0.05
C PHE A 34 7.67 -12.32 -0.21
N THR A 35 7.16 -11.10 -0.10
CA THR A 35 7.99 -9.89 -0.01
C THR A 35 7.97 -9.35 1.42
N PRO A 36 9.11 -9.34 2.12
CA PRO A 36 9.20 -8.81 3.47
C PRO A 36 8.99 -7.29 3.49
N SER A 37 8.20 -6.82 4.44
CA SER A 37 7.97 -5.38 4.69
C SER A 37 7.52 -5.14 6.13
N ASP A 38 7.75 -3.93 6.66
CA ASP A 38 7.33 -3.57 8.02
C ASP A 38 5.84 -3.77 8.23
N ASP A 39 5.02 -3.36 7.25
CA ASP A 39 3.57 -3.50 7.33
C ASP A 39 3.12 -4.97 7.38
N VAL A 40 3.73 -5.85 6.58
CA VAL A 40 3.39 -7.29 6.55
C VAL A 40 3.84 -7.97 7.83
N PHE A 41 5.03 -7.64 8.34
CA PHE A 41 5.51 -8.16 9.62
C PHE A 41 4.60 -7.72 10.79
N ALA A 42 4.05 -6.50 10.76
CA ALA A 42 3.07 -6.07 11.77
C ALA A 42 1.83 -6.99 11.78
N THR A 43 1.35 -7.43 10.60
CA THR A 43 0.22 -8.37 10.51
C THR A 43 0.60 -9.78 10.98
N LEU A 44 1.77 -10.27 10.58
CA LEU A 44 2.26 -11.58 11.01
C LEU A 44 2.40 -11.65 12.53
N ASN A 45 3.11 -10.69 13.13
CA ASN A 45 3.37 -10.64 14.56
C ASN A 45 2.10 -10.40 15.40
N ALA A 46 1.06 -9.82 14.82
CA ALA A 46 -0.24 -9.69 15.48
C ALA A 46 -1.00 -11.02 15.57
N LEU A 47 -0.82 -11.91 14.61
CA LEU A 47 -1.66 -13.09 14.40
C LEU A 47 -0.97 -14.43 14.69
N TYR A 48 0.37 -14.47 14.68
CA TYR A 48 1.18 -15.69 14.84
C TYR A 48 2.30 -15.46 15.85
N ASP A 49 2.59 -16.46 16.69
CA ASP A 49 3.75 -16.47 17.58
C ASP A 49 5.04 -16.83 16.85
N SER A 50 4.93 -17.72 15.86
CA SER A 50 6.06 -18.10 15.00
C SER A 50 5.64 -18.31 13.55
N TYR A 51 6.58 -18.15 12.65
CA TYR A 51 6.47 -18.45 11.22
C TYR A 51 7.88 -18.67 10.64
N LYS A 52 7.96 -19.28 9.45
CA LYS A 52 9.23 -19.49 8.77
C LYS A 52 9.23 -18.82 7.40
N ILE A 53 10.34 -18.23 7.03
CA ILE A 53 10.59 -17.69 5.68
C ILE A 53 11.77 -18.45 5.11
N ILE A 54 11.55 -19.23 4.06
CA ILE A 54 12.56 -20.10 3.44
C ILE A 54 12.46 -19.91 1.92
N GLY A 55 13.58 -19.55 1.28
CA GLY A 55 13.64 -19.40 -0.18
C GLY A 55 12.68 -18.36 -0.77
N GLY A 56 12.29 -17.34 0.01
CA GLY A 56 11.32 -16.34 -0.42
C GLY A 56 9.86 -16.77 -0.28
N ASP A 57 9.57 -17.84 0.46
CA ASP A 57 8.23 -18.34 0.75
C ASP A 57 7.94 -18.24 2.25
N LEU A 58 6.71 -17.91 2.61
CA LEU A 58 6.24 -17.82 3.98
C LEU A 58 5.46 -19.10 4.36
N TYR A 59 5.86 -19.73 5.45
CA TYR A 59 5.24 -20.93 6.01
C TYR A 59 4.49 -20.57 7.30
N LEU A 60 3.18 -20.77 7.32
CA LEU A 60 2.31 -20.54 8.48
C LEU A 60 1.71 -21.86 8.94
N LYS A 61 1.72 -22.07 10.28
CA LYS A 61 1.06 -23.20 10.92
C LYS A 61 -0.12 -22.73 11.74
N LYS A 62 -1.22 -23.47 11.69
CA LYS A 62 -2.42 -23.20 12.50
C LYS A 62 -2.13 -23.28 14.00
N SER A 63 -1.18 -24.13 14.43
CA SER A 63 -0.74 -24.24 15.82
C SER A 63 -0.11 -22.96 16.37
N ASP A 64 0.42 -22.11 15.51
CA ASP A 64 1.16 -20.90 15.89
C ASP A 64 0.25 -19.66 15.92
N ARG A 65 -1.07 -19.83 15.68
CA ARG A 65 -2.06 -18.74 15.77
C ARG A 65 -2.22 -18.26 17.20
N VAL A 66 -2.32 -16.95 17.35
CA VAL A 66 -2.50 -16.33 18.67
C VAL A 66 -3.67 -15.36 18.69
N PHE A 67 -4.19 -15.15 19.90
CA PHE A 67 -5.18 -14.15 20.25
C PHE A 67 -4.56 -13.18 21.26
N ARG A 68 -4.30 -11.95 20.83
CA ARG A 68 -3.65 -10.92 21.64
C ARG A 68 -4.64 -9.84 22.03
N ASP A 69 -4.52 -9.36 23.26
CA ASP A 69 -5.22 -8.19 23.79
C ASP A 69 -4.43 -6.89 23.55
N GLN A 70 -3.10 -6.99 23.33
CA GLN A 70 -2.24 -5.90 22.92
C GLN A 70 -1.59 -6.20 21.56
N ILE A 71 -1.86 -5.36 20.56
CA ILE A 71 -1.44 -5.57 19.17
C ILE A 71 -0.60 -4.39 18.68
N TYR A 72 0.67 -4.64 18.38
CA TYR A 72 1.58 -3.65 17.83
C TYR A 72 1.40 -3.56 16.31
N VAL A 73 0.74 -2.51 15.83
CA VAL A 73 0.49 -2.29 14.40
C VAL A 73 1.46 -1.31 13.76
N CYS A 74 2.34 -0.70 14.55
CA CYS A 74 3.31 0.30 14.10
C CYS A 74 2.65 1.41 13.28
N GLU A 75 3.05 1.57 12.01
CA GLU A 75 2.45 2.53 11.07
C GLU A 75 1.56 1.85 10.02
N SER A 76 1.28 0.55 10.15
CA SER A 76 0.51 -0.22 9.16
C SER A 76 -0.99 0.06 9.24
N GLY A 77 -1.48 0.90 8.34
CA GLY A 77 -2.92 1.19 8.23
C GLY A 77 -3.75 -0.02 7.79
N SER A 78 -3.18 -0.93 7.01
CA SER A 78 -3.85 -2.18 6.61
C SER A 78 -3.99 -3.11 7.80
N THR A 79 -2.91 -3.33 8.57
CA THR A 79 -2.96 -4.16 9.78
C THR A 79 -3.99 -3.64 10.76
N LEU A 80 -3.95 -2.34 11.10
CA LEU A 80 -4.90 -1.75 12.05
C LEU A 80 -6.35 -1.95 11.59
N ARG A 81 -6.67 -1.52 10.36
CA ARG A 81 -8.05 -1.54 9.88
C ARG A 81 -8.59 -2.94 9.66
N PHE A 82 -7.76 -3.88 9.22
CA PHE A 82 -8.20 -5.26 9.01
C PHE A 82 -8.41 -6.01 10.32
N LEU A 83 -7.61 -5.71 11.35
CA LEU A 83 -7.70 -6.43 12.61
C LEU A 83 -8.80 -5.87 13.54
N ILE A 84 -9.24 -4.62 13.44
CA ILE A 84 -10.32 -4.09 14.27
C ILE A 84 -11.58 -4.99 14.19
N PRO A 85 -12.25 -5.17 13.06
CA PRO A 85 -13.44 -6.02 13.00
C PRO A 85 -13.12 -7.50 13.22
N LEU A 86 -11.92 -7.97 12.81
CA LEU A 86 -11.50 -9.33 13.06
C LEU A 86 -11.43 -9.65 14.56
N MET A 87 -10.86 -8.77 15.36
CA MET A 87 -10.76 -8.98 16.81
C MET A 87 -12.12 -8.91 17.51
N LEU A 88 -13.03 -8.03 17.08
CA LEU A 88 -14.40 -7.97 17.58
C LEU A 88 -15.19 -9.26 17.31
N VAL A 89 -14.89 -9.93 16.20
CA VAL A 89 -15.49 -11.22 15.83
C VAL A 89 -14.83 -12.40 16.55
N ALA A 90 -13.51 -12.34 16.75
CA ALA A 90 -12.73 -13.45 17.28
C ALA A 90 -12.60 -13.44 18.80
N GLN A 91 -12.72 -12.27 19.44
CA GLN A 91 -12.56 -12.04 20.87
C GLN A 91 -13.68 -11.15 21.41
N GLU A 92 -14.92 -11.59 21.23
CA GLU A 92 -16.13 -10.83 21.63
C GLU A 92 -16.05 -10.31 23.07
N ASN A 93 -16.36 -9.00 23.24
CA ASN A 93 -16.40 -8.29 24.52
C ASN A 93 -15.07 -8.21 25.29
N LYS A 94 -13.95 -8.67 24.74
CA LYS A 94 -12.62 -8.39 25.30
C LYS A 94 -12.16 -6.99 24.94
N GLU A 95 -11.40 -6.38 25.84
CA GLU A 95 -10.71 -5.13 25.53
C GLU A 95 -9.45 -5.43 24.72
N ILE A 96 -9.34 -4.83 23.55
CA ILE A 96 -8.19 -4.95 22.66
C ILE A 96 -7.53 -3.57 22.50
N THR A 97 -6.23 -3.51 22.70
CA THR A 97 -5.44 -2.29 22.55
C THR A 97 -4.52 -2.39 21.32
N PHE A 98 -4.74 -1.57 20.31
CA PHE A 98 -3.81 -1.40 19.19
C PHE A 98 -2.80 -0.32 19.52
N ILE A 99 -1.51 -0.64 19.43
CA ILE A 99 -0.39 0.29 19.67
C ILE A 99 0.13 0.75 18.32
N THR A 100 -0.02 2.05 18.03
CA THR A 100 0.32 2.68 16.76
C THR A 100 1.59 3.52 16.88
N LYS A 101 2.15 3.91 15.72
CA LYS A 101 3.26 4.88 15.63
C LYS A 101 2.96 5.94 14.56
N GLY A 102 3.70 7.04 14.60
CA GLY A 102 3.63 8.11 13.61
C GLY A 102 2.24 8.75 13.54
N ARG A 103 1.71 8.86 12.32
CA ARG A 103 0.41 9.50 12.06
C ARG A 103 -0.77 8.52 12.08
N LEU A 104 -0.56 7.23 12.39
CA LEU A 104 -1.58 6.21 12.16
C LEU A 104 -2.83 6.42 13.03
N ALA A 105 -2.68 6.80 14.30
CA ALA A 105 -3.81 7.10 15.20
C ALA A 105 -4.69 8.27 14.71
N ASN A 106 -4.11 9.19 13.92
CA ASN A 106 -4.79 10.38 13.39
C ASN A 106 -5.45 10.13 12.02
N ARG A 107 -5.32 8.91 11.46
CA ARG A 107 -5.98 8.56 10.20
C ARG A 107 -7.47 8.24 10.46
N PRO A 108 -8.35 8.47 9.45
CA PRO A 108 -9.78 8.24 9.63
C PRO A 108 -10.10 6.82 10.11
N LEU A 109 -10.87 6.73 11.21
CA LEU A 109 -11.39 5.50 11.81
C LEU A 109 -12.85 5.65 12.26
N LYS A 110 -13.51 6.76 11.90
CA LYS A 110 -14.86 7.09 12.31
C LYS A 110 -15.88 5.99 11.98
N VAL A 111 -15.70 5.34 10.83
CA VAL A 111 -16.56 4.22 10.40
C VAL A 111 -16.58 3.11 11.45
N PHE A 112 -15.41 2.69 11.94
CA PHE A 112 -15.35 1.64 12.98
C PHE A 112 -15.78 2.15 14.35
N LYS A 113 -15.46 3.40 14.70
CA LYS A 113 -15.92 3.99 15.95
C LYS A 113 -17.44 3.95 16.04
N ASN A 114 -18.14 4.50 15.05
CA ASN A 114 -19.60 4.51 15.01
C ASN A 114 -20.16 3.08 15.08
N LEU A 115 -19.65 2.17 14.26
CA LEU A 115 -20.10 0.79 14.19
C LEU A 115 -19.99 0.07 15.56
N ILE A 116 -18.91 0.29 16.30
CA ILE A 116 -18.69 -0.31 17.62
C ILE A 116 -19.62 0.31 18.68
N GLU A 117 -19.75 1.64 18.68
CA GLU A 117 -20.59 2.38 19.63
C GLU A 117 -22.08 2.12 19.38
N ASP A 118 -22.53 2.01 18.13
CA ASP A 118 -23.91 1.68 17.77
C ASP A 118 -24.35 0.28 18.26
N GLU A 119 -23.38 -0.65 18.44
CA GLU A 119 -23.62 -1.98 19.03
C GLU A 119 -23.31 -2.04 20.54
N GLY A 120 -23.20 -0.89 21.20
CA GLY A 120 -23.00 -0.80 22.66
C GLY A 120 -21.57 -1.09 23.13
N GLY A 121 -20.61 -1.10 22.20
CA GLY A 121 -19.18 -1.23 22.52
C GLY A 121 -18.52 0.11 22.85
N SER A 122 -17.20 0.09 23.03
CA SER A 122 -16.38 1.29 23.28
C SER A 122 -15.22 1.40 22.30
N PHE A 123 -14.89 2.63 21.91
CA PHE A 123 -13.78 2.96 21.01
C PHE A 123 -13.09 4.24 21.49
N ASP A 124 -11.86 4.13 21.98
CA ASP A 124 -11.07 5.24 22.49
C ASP A 124 -9.71 5.37 21.82
N ILE A 125 -9.25 6.62 21.62
CA ILE A 125 -7.92 6.92 21.12
C ILE A 125 -7.20 7.81 22.14
N VAL A 126 -6.15 7.28 22.77
CA VAL A 126 -5.34 8.02 23.74
C VAL A 126 -3.86 7.69 23.52
N ASN A 127 -3.03 8.72 23.35
CA ASN A 127 -1.56 8.59 23.28
C ASN A 127 -1.08 7.47 22.33
N GLN A 128 -1.48 7.51 21.05
CA GLN A 128 -1.12 6.51 20.04
C GLN A 128 -1.66 5.09 20.32
N LYS A 129 -2.55 4.92 21.29
CA LYS A 129 -3.23 3.67 21.59
C LYS A 129 -4.70 3.78 21.20
N ILE A 130 -5.21 2.77 20.49
CA ILE A 130 -6.60 2.65 20.11
C ILE A 130 -7.16 1.46 20.90
N ARG A 131 -8.09 1.72 21.80
CA ARG A 131 -8.75 0.69 22.62
C ARG A 131 -10.13 0.44 22.04
N ILE A 132 -10.46 -0.82 21.87
CA ILE A 132 -11.78 -1.26 21.43
C ILE A 132 -12.30 -2.33 22.36
N ARG A 133 -13.63 -2.34 22.59
CA ARG A 133 -14.34 -3.42 23.26
C ARG A 133 -15.73 -3.53 22.67
N GLY A 134 -16.20 -4.74 22.44
CA GLY A 134 -17.53 -5.00 21.89
C GLY A 134 -17.58 -6.27 21.08
N LYS A 135 -18.62 -6.42 20.30
CA LYS A 135 -18.84 -7.51 19.35
C LYS A 135 -19.52 -6.99 18.10
N LEU A 136 -19.49 -7.76 17.02
CA LEU A 136 -20.26 -7.52 15.81
C LEU A 136 -21.40 -8.55 15.77
N GLY A 137 -22.63 -8.10 16.06
CA GLY A 137 -23.80 -8.95 16.28
C GLY A 137 -24.92 -8.82 15.25
N LEU A 138 -24.87 -7.82 14.34
CA LEU A 138 -25.88 -7.64 13.31
C LEU A 138 -25.73 -8.66 12.17
N LYS A 139 -26.85 -8.97 11.49
CA LYS A 139 -26.84 -9.87 10.31
C LYS A 139 -26.24 -9.21 9.06
N SER A 140 -26.26 -7.88 8.98
CA SER A 140 -25.75 -7.14 7.83
C SER A 140 -25.23 -5.76 8.23
N TYR A 141 -24.22 -5.28 7.51
CA TYR A 141 -23.59 -3.97 7.70
C TYR A 141 -23.51 -3.20 6.38
N LEU A 142 -23.87 -1.92 6.42
CA LEU A 142 -23.65 -0.98 5.33
C LEU A 142 -22.39 -0.15 5.63
N ILE A 143 -21.34 -0.30 4.82
CA ILE A 143 -20.04 0.31 5.05
C ILE A 143 -19.73 1.39 4.00
N SER A 144 -19.41 2.60 4.46
CA SER A 144 -18.98 3.69 3.57
C SER A 144 -17.55 3.47 3.04
N THR A 145 -17.35 3.78 1.76
CA THR A 145 -16.04 3.78 1.09
C THR A 145 -15.41 5.17 0.97
N GLU A 146 -16.08 6.23 1.41
CA GLU A 146 -15.65 7.62 1.22
C GLU A 146 -14.24 7.90 1.71
N GLU A 147 -13.91 7.47 2.93
CA GLU A 147 -12.59 7.68 3.53
C GLU A 147 -11.58 6.61 3.10
N SER A 148 -12.03 5.35 2.97
CA SER A 148 -11.15 4.23 2.60
C SER A 148 -11.92 2.96 2.27
N SER A 149 -11.57 2.31 1.15
CA SER A 149 -12.03 0.96 0.81
C SER A 149 -11.51 -0.14 1.76
N GLN A 150 -10.55 0.18 2.64
CA GLN A 150 -10.03 -0.77 3.62
C GLN A 150 -11.09 -1.15 4.67
N PHE A 151 -12.07 -0.27 4.96
CA PHE A 151 -13.17 -0.59 5.88
C PHE A 151 -14.03 -1.73 5.34
N VAL A 152 -14.43 -1.65 4.07
CA VAL A 152 -15.18 -2.72 3.39
C VAL A 152 -14.35 -4.01 3.34
N SER A 153 -13.08 -3.92 2.95
CA SER A 153 -12.18 -5.07 2.90
C SER A 153 -12.06 -5.78 4.25
N ALA A 154 -11.95 -5.01 5.33
CA ALA A 154 -11.87 -5.52 6.70
C ALA A 154 -13.14 -6.28 7.10
N MET A 155 -14.30 -5.67 6.86
CA MET A 155 -15.60 -6.28 7.18
C MET A 155 -15.87 -7.53 6.35
N LEU A 156 -15.54 -7.53 5.05
CA LEU A 156 -15.66 -8.71 4.18
C LEU A 156 -14.82 -9.90 4.68
N MET A 157 -13.57 -9.66 5.12
CA MET A 157 -12.73 -10.72 5.67
C MET A 157 -13.24 -11.21 7.04
N ALA A 158 -13.62 -10.29 7.93
CA ALA A 158 -14.11 -10.65 9.27
C ALA A 158 -15.48 -11.33 9.23
N GLY A 159 -16.36 -10.89 8.34
CA GLY A 159 -17.74 -11.35 8.24
C GLY A 159 -17.91 -12.73 7.65
N GLN A 160 -17.13 -13.09 6.64
CA GLN A 160 -17.21 -14.34 5.82
C GLN A 160 -18.54 -15.13 5.91
N LYS A 161 -18.78 -15.83 7.04
CA LYS A 161 -19.98 -16.64 7.29
C LYS A 161 -20.84 -16.11 8.45
N LYS A 162 -20.50 -14.95 9.03
CA LYS A 162 -21.16 -14.43 10.23
C LYS A 162 -22.18 -13.33 9.90
N PHE A 163 -21.88 -12.48 8.92
CA PHE A 163 -22.75 -11.38 8.52
C PHE A 163 -22.50 -10.94 7.10
N ASP A 164 -23.48 -10.28 6.48
CA ASP A 164 -23.39 -9.71 5.15
C ASP A 164 -22.81 -8.30 5.18
N VAL A 165 -22.11 -7.91 4.13
CA VAL A 165 -21.53 -6.57 3.96
C VAL A 165 -22.02 -5.95 2.66
N SER A 166 -22.76 -4.86 2.77
CA SER A 166 -23.17 -4.01 1.66
C SER A 166 -22.37 -2.70 1.66
N TYR A 167 -22.14 -2.14 0.47
CA TYR A 167 -21.38 -0.90 0.28
C TYR A 167 -21.65 -0.28 -1.07
N GLN A 168 -21.47 1.04 -1.17
CA GLN A 168 -21.42 1.73 -2.46
C GLN A 168 -19.97 1.95 -2.86
N ALA A 169 -19.55 1.35 -3.98
CA ALA A 169 -18.17 1.38 -4.44
C ALA A 169 -17.90 2.51 -5.42
N ASP A 170 -17.79 3.73 -4.92
CA ASP A 170 -17.47 4.90 -5.77
C ASP A 170 -15.98 5.12 -6.00
N LYS A 171 -15.12 4.76 -5.04
CA LYS A 171 -13.68 5.06 -5.04
C LYS A 171 -12.85 3.87 -4.57
N SER A 172 -11.62 3.72 -5.13
CA SER A 172 -10.64 2.70 -4.72
C SER A 172 -11.19 1.26 -4.74
N SER A 173 -12.11 0.95 -5.66
CA SER A 173 -12.78 -0.36 -5.76
C SER A 173 -11.81 -1.53 -5.94
N GLN A 174 -10.60 -1.30 -6.50
CA GLN A 174 -9.60 -2.36 -6.71
C GLN A 174 -9.24 -3.13 -5.43
N TYR A 175 -9.15 -2.45 -4.28
CA TYR A 175 -8.79 -3.13 -3.03
C TYR A 175 -9.91 -4.00 -2.49
N ILE A 176 -11.17 -3.68 -2.82
CA ILE A 176 -12.32 -4.53 -2.53
C ILE A 176 -12.28 -5.77 -3.43
N GLU A 177 -12.00 -5.60 -4.72
CA GLU A 177 -11.87 -6.72 -5.66
C GLU A 177 -10.70 -7.65 -5.30
N ILE A 178 -9.54 -7.12 -4.89
CA ILE A 178 -8.44 -7.90 -4.32
C ILE A 178 -8.90 -8.70 -3.08
N THR A 179 -9.77 -8.14 -2.25
CA THR A 179 -10.29 -8.83 -1.07
C THR A 179 -11.23 -9.97 -1.45
N LYS A 180 -12.14 -9.73 -2.39
CA LYS A 180 -13.05 -10.78 -2.90
C LYS A 180 -12.28 -11.91 -3.56
N ASP A 181 -11.30 -11.59 -4.43
CA ASP A 181 -10.43 -12.58 -5.07
C ASP A 181 -9.66 -13.42 -4.03
N ALA A 182 -9.11 -12.77 -3.00
CA ALA A 182 -8.44 -13.48 -1.93
C ALA A 182 -9.38 -14.39 -1.13
N ILE A 183 -10.60 -13.93 -0.81
CA ILE A 183 -11.62 -14.74 -0.13
C ILE A 183 -12.01 -15.95 -1.01
N ASP A 184 -12.21 -15.74 -2.31
CA ASP A 184 -12.57 -16.80 -3.24
C ASP A 184 -11.47 -17.88 -3.35
N ILE A 185 -10.20 -17.49 -3.39
CA ILE A 185 -9.07 -18.42 -3.32
C ILE A 185 -9.14 -19.27 -2.05
N PHE A 186 -9.45 -18.67 -0.91
CA PHE A 186 -9.46 -19.35 0.40
C PHE A 186 -10.72 -20.19 0.66
N LYS A 187 -11.77 -20.11 -0.16
CA LYS A 187 -12.94 -21.02 -0.09
C LYS A 187 -12.53 -22.49 -0.24
N SER A 188 -11.53 -22.79 -1.06
CA SER A 188 -10.98 -24.13 -1.25
C SER A 188 -10.07 -24.62 -0.13
N LYS A 189 -9.78 -23.80 0.89
CA LYS A 189 -8.81 -24.06 1.96
C LYS A 189 -7.45 -24.53 1.43
N PRO A 190 -6.77 -23.74 0.59
CA PRO A 190 -5.58 -24.17 -0.11
C PRO A 190 -4.41 -24.42 0.86
N ALA A 191 -3.60 -25.47 0.58
CA ALA A 191 -2.33 -25.69 1.27
C ALA A 191 -1.21 -24.76 0.76
N LYS A 192 -1.41 -24.14 -0.41
CA LYS A 192 -0.44 -23.25 -1.07
C LYS A 192 -1.14 -22.16 -1.87
N VAL A 193 -0.63 -20.92 -1.77
CA VAL A 193 -1.09 -19.78 -2.59
C VAL A 193 0.11 -18.99 -3.14
N TYR A 194 -0.09 -18.30 -4.25
CA TYR A 194 0.94 -17.48 -4.91
C TYR A 194 0.55 -16.02 -4.86
N VAL A 195 1.45 -15.19 -4.33
CA VAL A 195 1.26 -13.73 -4.31
C VAL A 195 1.60 -13.17 -5.70
N PRO A 196 0.71 -12.39 -6.33
CA PRO A 196 1.01 -11.74 -7.59
C PRO A 196 2.01 -10.58 -7.41
N VAL A 197 2.65 -10.15 -8.49
CA VAL A 197 3.52 -8.96 -8.48
C VAL A 197 2.74 -7.73 -8.01
N ASP A 198 3.39 -6.86 -7.23
CA ASP A 198 2.82 -5.56 -6.81
C ASP A 198 2.89 -4.57 -7.96
N MET A 199 1.75 -4.25 -8.54
CA MET A 199 1.67 -3.35 -9.70
C MET A 199 2.07 -1.91 -9.38
N SER A 200 1.87 -1.47 -8.15
CA SER A 200 2.32 -0.14 -7.72
C SER A 200 3.85 -0.06 -7.62
N ASN A 201 4.53 -1.11 -7.10
CA ASN A 201 6.00 -1.19 -7.07
C ASN A 201 6.56 -1.39 -8.48
N TYR A 202 5.88 -2.21 -9.30
CA TYR A 202 6.24 -2.46 -10.69
C TYR A 202 6.30 -1.16 -11.51
N SER A 203 5.46 -0.18 -11.22
CA SER A 203 5.42 1.10 -11.94
C SER A 203 6.76 1.85 -11.93
N LEU A 204 7.55 1.78 -10.85
CA LEU A 204 8.90 2.35 -10.80
C LEU A 204 9.83 1.70 -11.82
N PHE A 205 9.89 0.36 -11.83
CA PHE A 205 10.76 -0.37 -12.73
C PHE A 205 10.31 -0.26 -14.18
N TYR A 206 8.99 -0.24 -14.42
CA TYR A 206 8.45 -0.03 -15.76
C TYR A 206 8.76 1.36 -16.31
N ALA A 207 8.66 2.41 -15.47
CA ALA A 207 9.08 3.76 -15.87
C ALA A 207 10.58 3.83 -16.20
N LEU A 208 11.43 3.17 -15.40
CA LEU A 208 12.88 3.07 -15.66
C LEU A 208 13.17 2.28 -16.95
N TYR A 209 12.43 1.20 -17.22
CA TYR A 209 12.52 0.45 -18.47
C TYR A 209 12.16 1.32 -19.69
N LYS A 210 11.05 2.05 -19.62
CA LYS A 210 10.62 2.96 -20.71
C LYS A 210 11.59 4.11 -20.98
N LYS A 211 12.42 4.47 -20.01
CA LYS A 211 13.48 5.47 -20.13
C LYS A 211 14.87 4.85 -20.39
N ASN A 212 14.93 3.57 -20.76
CA ASN A 212 16.15 2.82 -21.12
C ASN A 212 17.18 2.68 -19.97
N PHE A 213 16.75 2.71 -18.71
CA PHE A 213 17.63 2.41 -17.57
C PHE A 213 17.62 0.92 -17.18
N ILE A 214 16.67 0.16 -17.68
CA ILE A 214 16.53 -1.30 -17.53
C ILE A 214 16.39 -1.89 -18.94
N ASP A 215 17.13 -2.96 -19.24
CA ASP A 215 17.10 -3.57 -20.58
C ASP A 215 15.95 -4.56 -20.76
N LYS A 216 15.56 -5.25 -19.67
CA LYS A 216 14.53 -6.27 -19.74
C LYS A 216 13.65 -6.24 -18.48
N ILE A 217 12.35 -6.30 -18.69
CA ILE A 217 11.37 -6.41 -17.61
C ILE A 217 10.38 -7.52 -17.94
N THR A 218 10.06 -8.35 -16.94
CA THR A 218 9.08 -9.44 -17.11
C THR A 218 7.67 -8.89 -16.99
N PRO A 219 6.78 -9.14 -17.96
CA PRO A 219 5.37 -8.75 -17.84
C PRO A 219 4.73 -9.42 -16.61
N PRO A 220 4.06 -8.68 -15.75
CA PRO A 220 3.50 -9.23 -14.52
C PRO A 220 2.11 -9.85 -14.75
N VAL A 221 1.79 -10.84 -13.93
CA VAL A 221 0.41 -11.29 -13.74
C VAL A 221 -0.24 -10.40 -12.70
N ALA A 222 -1.04 -9.44 -13.13
CA ALA A 222 -1.59 -8.37 -12.28
C ALA A 222 -2.81 -8.79 -11.46
N ARG A 223 -3.51 -9.86 -11.82
CA ARG A 223 -4.82 -10.25 -11.25
C ARG A 223 -5.78 -9.04 -11.17
N CYS A 224 -6.40 -8.80 -10.02
CA CYS A 224 -7.38 -7.72 -9.80
C CYS A 224 -6.74 -6.34 -9.53
N GLN A 225 -5.42 -6.16 -9.71
CA GLN A 225 -4.74 -4.89 -9.43
C GLN A 225 -4.94 -3.89 -10.58
N LYS A 226 -5.79 -2.88 -10.38
CA LYS A 226 -6.05 -1.81 -11.36
C LYS A 226 -4.84 -0.89 -11.60
N ASP A 227 -3.84 -0.93 -10.70
CA ASP A 227 -2.58 -0.21 -10.88
C ASP A 227 -1.81 -0.68 -12.15
N ARG A 228 -2.22 -1.79 -12.76
CA ARG A 228 -1.78 -2.20 -14.10
C ARG A 228 -1.99 -1.10 -15.16
N VAL A 229 -2.97 -0.24 -14.98
CA VAL A 229 -3.26 0.88 -15.90
C VAL A 229 -2.05 1.80 -16.13
N PHE A 230 -1.06 1.79 -15.22
CA PHE A 230 0.19 2.53 -15.41
C PHE A 230 0.89 2.15 -16.72
N ILE A 231 0.90 0.87 -17.07
CA ILE A 231 1.49 0.36 -18.32
C ILE A 231 0.81 0.99 -19.53
N ASP A 232 -0.53 1.04 -19.51
CA ASP A 232 -1.32 1.58 -20.60
C ASP A 232 -1.13 3.10 -20.74
N TYR A 233 -1.09 3.81 -19.59
CA TYR A 233 -0.87 5.26 -19.55
C TYR A 233 0.51 5.68 -20.04
N VAL A 234 1.54 4.89 -19.77
CA VAL A 234 2.90 5.16 -20.19
C VAL A 234 3.13 4.80 -21.68
N ASN A 235 2.43 3.79 -22.18
CA ASN A 235 2.50 3.38 -23.58
C ASN A 235 1.67 4.26 -24.51
N ASN A 236 0.53 4.78 -24.01
CA ASN A 236 -0.42 5.59 -24.79
C ASN A 236 -0.62 6.92 -24.06
N LEU A 237 0.30 7.87 -24.33
CA LEU A 237 0.28 9.18 -23.68
C LEU A 237 -0.99 9.96 -24.03
N GLN A 238 -1.59 10.57 -23.02
CA GLN A 238 -2.79 11.39 -23.10
C GLN A 238 -2.58 12.71 -22.33
N GLY A 239 -3.38 13.74 -22.63
CA GLY A 239 -3.33 15.00 -21.89
C GLY A 239 -3.94 14.90 -20.48
N THR A 240 -4.84 13.92 -20.26
CA THR A 240 -5.58 13.76 -19.00
C THR A 240 -5.60 12.31 -18.54
N TYR A 241 -5.46 12.13 -17.20
CA TYR A 241 -5.44 10.81 -16.54
C TYR A 241 -6.35 10.83 -15.33
N ASN A 242 -7.14 9.77 -15.12
CA ASN A 242 -7.99 9.64 -13.95
C ASN A 242 -7.51 8.46 -13.08
N LEU A 243 -7.07 8.76 -11.87
CA LEU A 243 -6.56 7.78 -10.90
C LEU A 243 -7.53 7.47 -9.76
N LYS A 244 -8.84 7.75 -9.90
CA LYS A 244 -9.85 7.44 -8.86
C LYS A 244 -9.74 6.02 -8.32
N ASN A 245 -9.43 5.04 -9.18
CA ASN A 245 -9.30 3.63 -8.83
C ASN A 245 -7.85 3.13 -8.63
N SER A 246 -6.84 3.97 -8.90
CA SER A 246 -5.40 3.61 -8.86
C SER A 246 -4.58 4.74 -8.25
N ILE A 247 -5.11 5.32 -7.17
CA ILE A 247 -4.59 6.54 -6.54
C ILE A 247 -3.12 6.42 -6.07
N ASP A 248 -2.65 5.21 -5.77
CA ASP A 248 -1.28 4.97 -5.33
C ASP A 248 -0.25 5.12 -6.47
N LEU A 249 -0.70 5.16 -7.73
CA LEU A 249 0.15 5.47 -8.89
C LEU A 249 0.47 6.96 -9.06
N ALA A 250 -0.27 7.86 -8.39
CA ALA A 250 -0.13 9.30 -8.62
C ALA A 250 1.31 9.83 -8.52
N PRO A 251 2.14 9.44 -7.54
CA PRO A 251 3.53 9.88 -7.47
C PRO A 251 4.35 9.42 -8.68
N MET A 252 4.23 8.15 -9.07
CA MET A 252 5.01 7.61 -10.19
C MET A 252 4.55 8.14 -11.55
N LEU A 253 3.23 8.28 -11.76
CA LEU A 253 2.71 8.86 -12.99
C LEU A 253 3.13 10.32 -13.11
N ALA A 254 3.03 11.11 -12.04
CA ALA A 254 3.49 12.49 -12.02
C ALA A 254 5.00 12.61 -12.34
N ALA A 255 5.82 11.73 -11.76
CA ALA A 255 7.25 11.68 -12.05
C ALA A 255 7.52 11.32 -13.52
N TYR A 256 6.85 10.31 -14.05
CA TYR A 256 7.04 9.91 -15.46
C TYR A 256 6.61 11.01 -16.43
N LEU A 257 5.43 11.59 -16.24
CA LEU A 257 4.91 12.66 -17.10
C LEU A 257 5.77 13.92 -17.06
N SER A 258 6.43 14.22 -15.94
CA SER A 258 7.35 15.36 -15.85
C SER A 258 8.60 15.21 -16.74
N THR A 259 8.88 13.99 -17.22
CA THR A 259 10.00 13.65 -18.12
C THR A 259 9.58 13.41 -19.56
N VAL A 260 8.40 13.90 -19.95
CA VAL A 260 7.81 13.76 -21.29
C VAL A 260 7.33 15.12 -21.74
N ASP A 261 7.61 15.49 -23.00
CA ASP A 261 7.13 16.76 -23.56
C ASP A 261 5.61 16.81 -23.60
N GLY A 262 5.03 17.86 -23.00
CA GLY A 262 3.59 18.07 -23.01
C GLY A 262 3.02 18.72 -21.76
N VAL A 263 1.69 18.91 -21.77
CA VAL A 263 0.91 19.42 -20.65
C VAL A 263 -0.08 18.33 -20.23
N PHE A 264 -0.03 17.97 -18.96
CA PHE A 264 -0.76 16.83 -18.43
C PHE A 264 -1.59 17.21 -17.21
N THR A 265 -2.74 16.56 -17.05
CA THR A 265 -3.59 16.67 -15.89
C THR A 265 -3.84 15.28 -15.29
N ILE A 266 -3.61 15.13 -13.99
CA ILE A 266 -3.94 13.92 -13.23
C ILE A 266 -5.08 14.27 -12.26
N SER A 267 -6.20 13.54 -12.32
CA SER A 267 -7.41 13.74 -11.52
C SER A 267 -7.77 12.54 -10.66
N GLY A 268 -8.80 12.66 -9.81
CA GLY A 268 -9.26 11.59 -8.92
C GLY A 268 -8.37 11.40 -7.69
N LEU A 269 -7.76 12.47 -7.17
CA LEU A 269 -6.72 12.47 -6.14
C LEU A 269 -7.21 12.85 -4.73
N GLU A 270 -8.52 12.95 -4.49
CA GLU A 270 -9.12 13.49 -3.26
C GLU A 270 -8.60 12.82 -1.98
N ASN A 271 -8.34 11.52 -2.03
CA ASN A 271 -7.91 10.73 -0.87
C ASN A 271 -6.41 10.72 -0.63
N LEU A 272 -5.59 11.40 -1.46
CA LEU A 272 -4.13 11.46 -1.27
C LEU A 272 -3.70 12.17 0.02
N LYS A 273 -4.51 13.11 0.52
CA LYS A 273 -4.25 13.83 1.78
C LYS A 273 -4.31 12.92 3.03
N HIS A 274 -5.01 11.79 2.94
CA HIS A 274 -5.26 10.84 4.05
C HIS A 274 -4.33 9.63 4.04
N LYS A 275 -3.31 9.61 3.18
CA LYS A 275 -2.30 8.54 3.10
C LYS A 275 -1.22 8.72 4.19
N GLU A 276 -0.10 8.01 4.08
CA GLU A 276 1.04 8.07 5.01
C GLU A 276 1.59 9.50 5.18
N SER A 277 1.56 10.25 4.09
CA SER A 277 1.80 11.69 4.04
C SER A 277 0.62 12.38 3.35
N ASN A 278 0.57 13.70 3.33
CA ASN A 278 -0.25 14.42 2.36
C ASN A 278 0.43 14.29 0.98
N ARG A 279 0.17 13.16 0.30
CA ARG A 279 0.83 12.83 -0.97
C ARG A 279 0.63 13.90 -2.05
N LEU A 280 -0.53 14.56 -2.09
CA LEU A 280 -0.76 15.64 -3.05
C LEU A 280 0.29 16.76 -2.87
N ARG A 281 0.48 17.20 -1.62
CA ARG A 281 1.49 18.22 -1.29
C ARG A 281 2.91 17.73 -1.55
N GLU A 282 3.21 16.49 -1.21
CA GLU A 282 4.53 15.90 -1.39
C GLU A 282 4.90 15.73 -2.87
N ILE A 283 3.97 15.32 -3.74
CA ILE A 283 4.19 15.24 -5.19
C ILE A 283 4.59 16.62 -5.72
N LEU A 284 3.83 17.67 -5.39
CA LEU A 284 4.14 19.02 -5.84
C LEU A 284 5.49 19.51 -5.30
N ARG A 285 5.81 19.21 -4.04
CA ARG A 285 7.11 19.56 -3.43
C ARG A 285 8.27 18.92 -4.19
N VAL A 286 8.15 17.63 -4.54
CA VAL A 286 9.18 16.90 -5.28
C VAL A 286 9.29 17.44 -6.71
N LEU A 287 8.18 17.63 -7.43
CA LEU A 287 8.22 18.20 -8.79
C LEU A 287 8.89 19.58 -8.81
N LYS A 288 8.53 20.48 -7.89
CA LYS A 288 9.16 21.80 -7.75
C LYS A 288 10.64 21.71 -7.40
N PHE A 289 11.04 20.75 -6.58
CA PHE A 289 12.45 20.50 -6.25
C PHE A 289 13.27 20.10 -7.51
N PHE A 290 12.62 19.40 -8.46
CA PHE A 290 13.21 19.08 -9.77
C PHE A 290 12.94 20.14 -10.85
N HIS A 291 12.53 21.36 -10.45
CA HIS A 291 12.24 22.50 -11.33
C HIS A 291 11.19 22.20 -12.41
N VAL A 292 10.24 21.33 -12.11
CA VAL A 292 9.09 21.04 -12.97
C VAL A 292 8.00 22.08 -12.75
N ASP A 293 7.50 22.67 -13.83
CA ASP A 293 6.33 23.54 -13.80
C ASP A 293 5.07 22.70 -13.49
N CYS A 294 4.48 22.93 -12.33
CA CYS A 294 3.33 22.16 -11.83
C CYS A 294 2.44 22.96 -10.88
N GLY A 295 1.17 22.57 -10.84
CA GLY A 295 0.16 23.19 -10.00
C GLY A 295 -0.92 22.21 -9.56
N THR A 296 -1.88 22.69 -8.80
CA THR A 296 -3.04 21.91 -8.32
C THR A 296 -4.27 22.82 -8.15
N ASN A 297 -5.46 22.24 -8.28
CA ASN A 297 -6.70 22.90 -7.86
C ASN A 297 -6.97 22.81 -6.33
N GLY A 298 -6.02 22.24 -5.56
CA GLY A 298 -6.12 22.09 -4.11
C GLY A 298 -7.02 20.94 -3.64
N ARG A 299 -7.76 20.27 -4.52
CA ARG A 299 -8.70 19.20 -4.20
C ARG A 299 -8.24 17.83 -4.69
N ASP A 300 -8.29 17.64 -6.00
CA ASP A 300 -8.25 16.33 -6.64
C ASP A 300 -7.44 16.28 -7.93
N GLN A 301 -6.76 17.37 -8.31
CA GLN A 301 -6.04 17.46 -9.57
C GLN A 301 -4.62 18.01 -9.40
N ILE A 302 -3.72 17.51 -10.23
CA ILE A 302 -2.36 18.02 -10.43
C ILE A 302 -2.19 18.34 -11.92
N TYR A 303 -1.62 19.51 -12.20
CA TYR A 303 -1.20 19.96 -13.53
C TYR A 303 0.31 19.87 -13.64
N ILE A 304 0.82 19.37 -14.76
CA ILE A 304 2.25 19.15 -14.99
C ILE A 304 2.58 19.61 -16.41
N ARG A 305 3.54 20.51 -16.56
CA ARG A 305 4.23 20.78 -17.82
C ARG A 305 5.52 20.00 -17.83
N GLY A 306 5.51 18.85 -18.51
CA GLY A 306 6.67 18.00 -18.64
C GLY A 306 7.56 18.40 -19.79
N ASN A 307 8.84 18.02 -19.72
CA ASN A 307 9.79 18.06 -20.83
C ASN A 307 10.82 16.91 -20.66
N ASP A 308 11.47 16.50 -21.75
CA ASP A 308 12.44 15.40 -21.72
C ASP A 308 13.88 15.87 -21.43
N GLU A 309 14.09 17.14 -21.16
CA GLU A 309 15.38 17.71 -20.83
C GLU A 309 15.91 17.19 -19.50
N LYS A 310 17.14 16.66 -19.51
CA LYS A 310 17.81 16.17 -18.31
C LYS A 310 18.53 17.31 -17.59
N LYS A 311 18.09 17.62 -16.36
CA LYS A 311 18.70 18.68 -15.53
C LYS A 311 19.34 18.07 -14.28
N LYS A 312 20.67 18.06 -14.20
CA LYS A 312 21.37 17.57 -13.01
C LYS A 312 21.07 18.45 -11.81
N ILE A 313 20.43 17.87 -10.79
CA ILE A 313 20.06 18.53 -9.54
C ILE A 313 20.99 18.04 -8.43
N SER A 314 21.47 18.96 -7.59
CA SER A 314 22.29 18.64 -6.43
C SER A 314 21.58 19.03 -5.12
N GLY A 315 21.97 18.39 -4.01
CA GLY A 315 21.43 18.71 -2.70
C GLY A 315 20.90 17.56 -1.91
N SER A 316 19.92 17.79 -1.04
CA SER A 316 19.31 16.74 -0.26
C SER A 316 17.81 16.90 -0.16
N ILE A 317 17.09 15.77 -0.20
CA ILE A 317 15.64 15.71 -0.06
C ILE A 317 15.24 14.72 1.03
N LYS A 318 14.33 15.12 1.92
CA LYS A 318 13.78 14.25 2.97
C LYS A 318 12.49 13.61 2.50
N VAL A 319 12.30 12.31 2.80
CA VAL A 319 11.09 11.55 2.47
C VAL A 319 10.73 10.62 3.63
N THR A 320 9.43 10.43 3.85
CA THR A 320 8.88 9.53 4.89
C THR A 320 7.81 8.58 4.32
N ASP A 321 7.42 8.77 3.06
CA ASP A 321 6.42 7.97 2.35
C ASP A 321 7.10 7.19 1.23
N HIS A 322 6.94 5.87 1.21
CA HIS A 322 7.59 4.98 0.24
C HIS A 322 7.18 5.27 -1.22
N ARG A 323 5.95 5.72 -1.48
CA ARG A 323 5.51 6.07 -2.85
C ARG A 323 6.17 7.36 -3.35
N ILE A 324 6.35 8.32 -2.45
CA ILE A 324 7.13 9.54 -2.75
C ILE A 324 8.62 9.19 -2.91
N CYS A 325 9.11 8.22 -2.16
CA CYS A 325 10.48 7.73 -2.33
C CYS A 325 10.69 7.12 -3.73
N HIS A 326 9.76 6.30 -4.25
CA HIS A 326 9.80 5.79 -5.62
C HIS A 326 9.88 6.91 -6.67
N MET A 327 9.06 7.95 -6.50
CA MET A 327 9.07 9.15 -7.36
C MET A 327 10.45 9.82 -7.37
N ILE A 328 11.05 10.04 -6.19
CA ILE A 328 12.37 10.67 -6.05
C ILE A 328 13.46 9.78 -6.67
N LEU A 329 13.41 8.47 -6.46
CA LEU A 329 14.36 7.51 -7.05
C LEU A 329 14.34 7.57 -8.56
N PHE A 330 13.16 7.54 -9.17
CA PHE A 330 13.00 7.65 -10.61
C PHE A 330 13.60 8.96 -11.14
N LEU A 331 13.21 10.09 -10.57
CA LEU A 331 13.70 11.41 -11.00
C LEU A 331 15.20 11.58 -10.79
N LYS A 332 15.75 11.11 -9.66
CA LYS A 332 17.21 11.12 -9.41
C LYS A 332 17.97 10.36 -10.48
N ILE A 333 17.48 9.17 -10.85
CA ILE A 333 18.12 8.32 -11.88
C ILE A 333 17.98 8.97 -13.26
N TYR A 334 16.77 9.41 -13.61
CA TYR A 334 16.48 10.03 -14.91
C TYR A 334 17.35 11.26 -15.17
N HIS A 335 17.44 12.18 -14.22
CA HIS A 335 18.21 13.41 -14.33
C HIS A 335 19.71 13.23 -14.02
N ASN A 336 20.16 12.02 -13.68
CA ASN A 336 21.52 11.75 -13.22
C ASN A 336 21.98 12.72 -12.11
N SER A 337 21.10 12.93 -11.11
CA SER A 337 21.26 13.97 -10.10
C SER A 337 22.15 13.54 -8.95
N ASP A 338 23.00 14.46 -8.47
CA ASP A 338 23.80 14.28 -7.26
C ASP A 338 22.96 14.67 -6.02
N LEU A 339 22.02 13.80 -5.69
CA LEU A 339 20.98 14.05 -4.69
C LEU A 339 21.09 13.04 -3.54
N LYS A 340 21.23 13.55 -2.30
CA LYS A 340 21.15 12.73 -1.10
C LYS A 340 19.70 12.56 -0.66
N ILE A 341 19.20 11.31 -0.64
CA ILE A 341 17.86 10.97 -0.18
C ILE A 341 17.92 10.65 1.32
N LYS A 342 17.33 11.52 2.16
CA LYS A 342 17.17 11.29 3.59
C LYS A 342 15.83 10.60 3.84
N GLY A 343 15.84 9.36 4.37
CA GLY A 343 14.64 8.56 4.62
C GLY A 343 14.37 7.50 3.55
N LEU A 344 15.42 7.01 2.86
CA LEU A 344 15.33 5.87 1.95
C LEU A 344 14.71 4.63 2.65
N GLU A 345 14.87 4.54 3.97
CA GLU A 345 14.31 3.50 4.84
C GLU A 345 12.78 3.43 4.76
N SER A 346 12.10 4.47 4.30
CA SER A 346 10.66 4.46 4.06
C SER A 346 10.22 3.37 3.08
N LEU A 347 11.12 2.92 2.20
CA LEU A 347 10.88 1.78 1.30
C LEU A 347 10.62 0.46 2.05
N LYS A 348 11.23 0.26 3.22
CA LYS A 348 11.04 -0.94 4.05
C LYS A 348 9.58 -1.15 4.44
N LYS A 349 8.80 -0.09 4.49
CA LYS A 349 7.37 -0.15 4.78
C LYS A 349 6.61 -0.99 3.76
N SER A 350 7.06 -1.05 2.52
CA SER A 350 6.42 -1.80 1.45
C SER A 350 7.26 -2.95 0.90
N ASP A 351 8.60 -2.82 0.85
CA ASP A 351 9.46 -3.83 0.22
C ASP A 351 10.93 -3.68 0.64
N TYR A 352 11.44 -4.66 1.40
CA TYR A 352 12.86 -4.70 1.82
C TYR A 352 13.80 -4.99 0.65
N ASN A 353 13.36 -5.73 -0.38
CA ASN A 353 14.21 -6.08 -1.51
C ASN A 353 14.53 -4.82 -2.33
N ILE A 354 13.51 -3.99 -2.60
CA ILE A 354 13.68 -2.70 -3.27
C ILE A 354 14.58 -1.77 -2.44
N TYR A 355 14.38 -1.70 -1.12
CA TYR A 355 15.23 -0.92 -0.24
C TYR A 355 16.70 -1.37 -0.33
N ASN A 356 16.97 -2.68 -0.17
CA ASN A 356 18.32 -3.22 -0.19
C ASN A 356 19.00 -3.02 -1.55
N TYR A 357 18.23 -3.16 -2.63
CA TYR A 357 18.72 -2.93 -3.99
C TYR A 357 19.19 -1.49 -4.19
N PHE A 358 18.34 -0.50 -3.91
CA PHE A 358 18.70 0.90 -4.12
C PHE A 358 19.74 1.40 -3.11
N LYS A 359 19.76 0.88 -1.89
CA LYS A 359 20.82 1.17 -0.93
C LYS A 359 22.18 0.76 -1.49
N ARG A 360 22.31 -0.49 -1.97
CA ARG A 360 23.55 -0.98 -2.61
C ARG A 360 23.91 -0.16 -3.85
N TYR A 361 22.93 0.10 -4.70
CA TYR A 361 23.13 0.86 -5.93
C TYR A 361 23.75 2.24 -5.65
N PHE A 362 23.23 2.98 -4.68
CA PHE A 362 23.77 4.30 -4.35
C PHE A 362 25.06 4.24 -3.51
N ASP A 363 25.24 3.26 -2.63
CA ASP A 363 26.47 3.09 -1.86
C ASP A 363 27.68 2.72 -2.74
N VAL A 364 27.46 1.99 -3.84
CA VAL A 364 28.51 1.56 -4.78
C VAL A 364 28.83 2.66 -5.81
N TYR A 365 27.88 3.42 -6.26
CA TYR A 365 28.03 4.38 -7.37
C TYR A 365 28.19 5.84 -6.93
N LEU A 366 28.12 6.13 -5.63
CA LEU A 366 28.37 7.48 -5.08
C LEU A 366 29.68 7.55 -4.26
N ARG A 367 30.53 6.51 -4.34
CA ARG A 367 31.93 6.53 -3.91
C ARG A 367 32.80 6.80 -5.16
#